data_a2e3502915e5ba8dff43fef0947a68be
#
_entry.id   a2e3502915e5ba8dff43fef0947a68be
#
_cell.length_a   1.000
_cell.length_b   1.000
_cell.length_c   1.000
_cell.angle_alpha   90.00
_cell.angle_beta   90.00
_cell.angle_gamma   90.00
#
_symmetry.space_group_name_H-M   'P 1'
#
loop_
_entity.id
_entity.type
_entity.pdbx_description
1 polymer ?
#
loop_
_entity_poly.entity_id
_entity_poly.type
_entity_poly.pdbx_seq_one_letter_code
_entity_poly.pdbx_strand_id
1 'polypeptide(L)'
;MQTYTIFEKKRFLSNSVYFKMAEYLPDFQSIISNIEDVFSRVLLINDFIFVKVGVLTLPDGRKLFIKKYEKRDFFYRLEFIVRKTRAEKFWHASLILEENNIFHPRIYVAIVKKNIGLFEGAYIITEWVQNIFSPDISSYLFKDVSKSESFCRDVVGLLCKIHNAGVFHSDAKLYNFFMSPDSDGKEKLGIWDLDGAIVYDVLPEIKRYKDLGRLTASFIEFYIKNEVNMDKNDFIDKILFLYKDGTGLNLNHDILNKISNKHLERKGFT
;
A
#
# COMPACT_ATOMS: atom_id res chain seq x y z
N MET A 1 -5.94 -0.19 28.03
CA MET A 1 -4.49 -0.31 28.27
C MET A 1 -3.80 -0.17 26.94
N GLN A 2 -3.28 1.02 26.61
CA GLN A 2 -2.56 1.24 25.36
C GLN A 2 -1.23 0.49 25.45
N THR A 3 -1.09 -0.58 24.70
CA THR A 3 0.18 -1.26 24.52
C THR A 3 1.04 -0.39 23.60
N TYR A 4 1.96 0.37 24.20
CA TYR A 4 2.97 1.08 23.42
C TYR A 4 3.84 0.06 22.69
N THR A 5 3.72 0.02 21.38
CA THR A 5 4.60 -0.79 20.54
C THR A 5 5.99 -0.13 20.59
N ILE A 6 6.93 -0.76 21.28
CA ILE A 6 8.30 -0.25 21.38
C ILE A 6 8.98 -0.50 20.03
N PHE A 7 9.30 0.59 19.35
CA PHE A 7 10.09 0.55 18.13
C PHE A 7 11.56 0.67 18.46
N GLU A 8 12.38 -0.21 17.92
CA GLU A 8 13.81 -0.01 17.95
C GLU A 8 14.31 0.39 16.55
N LYS A 9 15.08 1.49 16.52
CA LYS A 9 15.93 1.84 15.40
C LYS A 9 17.34 1.54 15.78
N LYS A 10 17.89 0.42 15.29
CA LYS A 10 19.33 0.12 15.46
C LYS A 10 20.10 0.66 14.24
N ARG A 11 21.20 1.36 14.52
CA ARG A 11 22.18 1.71 13.49
C ARG A 11 23.30 0.67 13.55
N PHE A 12 23.41 -0.13 12.48
CA PHE A 12 24.53 -1.02 12.26
C PHE A 12 25.44 -0.37 11.23
N LEU A 13 26.59 0.16 11.65
CA LEU A 13 27.52 0.93 10.81
C LEU A 13 26.77 2.09 10.10
N SER A 14 26.58 2.00 8.80
CA SER A 14 25.84 3.00 7.99
C SER A 14 24.37 2.60 7.75
N ASN A 15 23.91 1.45 8.23
CA ASN A 15 22.57 0.94 7.99
C ASN A 15 21.60 1.34 9.10
N SER A 16 20.33 1.58 8.73
CA SER A 16 19.24 1.74 9.69
C SER A 16 18.28 0.56 9.57
N VAL A 17 17.97 -0.08 10.70
CA VAL A 17 17.01 -1.19 10.76
C VAL A 17 15.87 -0.78 11.68
N TYR A 18 14.64 -0.95 11.20
CA TYR A 18 13.40 -0.68 11.92
C TYR A 18 12.69 -2.01 12.14
N PHE A 19 12.29 -2.31 13.36
CA PHE A 19 11.57 -3.53 13.70
C PHE A 19 10.76 -3.35 14.99
N LYS A 20 9.78 -4.21 15.19
CA LYS A 20 8.99 -4.28 16.43
C LYS A 20 9.53 -5.39 17.31
N MET A 21 9.87 -5.09 18.56
CA MET A 21 10.40 -6.08 19.51
C MET A 21 9.44 -7.24 19.77
N ALA A 22 8.16 -6.96 19.88
CA ALA A 22 7.14 -7.98 20.15
C ALA A 22 6.96 -9.01 19.02
N GLU A 23 7.42 -8.68 17.82
CA GLU A 23 7.26 -9.51 16.61
C GLU A 23 8.62 -9.98 16.08
N TYR A 24 9.71 -9.71 16.84
CA TYR A 24 11.06 -10.06 16.45
C TYR A 24 11.29 -11.56 16.59
N LEU A 25 11.32 -12.26 15.47
CA LEU A 25 11.64 -13.68 15.44
C LEU A 25 13.15 -13.88 15.50
N PRO A 26 13.65 -14.95 16.17
CA PRO A 26 15.08 -15.25 16.20
C PRO A 26 15.74 -15.30 14.83
N ASP A 27 15.02 -15.76 13.81
CA ASP A 27 15.47 -15.82 12.42
C ASP A 27 15.75 -14.46 11.81
N PHE A 28 15.04 -13.39 12.25
CA PHE A 28 15.24 -12.05 11.69
C PHE A 28 16.63 -11.49 11.90
N GLN A 29 17.31 -11.83 12.99
CA GLN A 29 18.68 -11.37 13.18
C GLN A 29 19.62 -11.93 12.11
N SER A 30 19.48 -13.20 11.76
CA SER A 30 20.26 -13.84 10.68
C SER A 30 19.88 -13.23 9.32
N ILE A 31 18.59 -13.05 9.05
CA ILE A 31 18.09 -12.45 7.81
C ILE A 31 18.62 -11.02 7.65
N ILE A 32 18.54 -10.18 8.70
CA ILE A 32 19.00 -8.79 8.65
C ILE A 32 20.50 -8.71 8.41
N SER A 33 21.28 -9.55 9.10
CA SER A 33 22.74 -9.55 8.98
C SER A 33 23.23 -9.97 7.60
N ASN A 34 22.48 -10.86 6.92
CA ASN A 34 22.85 -11.45 5.64
C ASN A 34 21.82 -11.15 4.53
N ILE A 35 21.15 -10.00 4.60
CA ILE A 35 19.98 -9.71 3.74
C ILE A 35 20.25 -9.84 2.24
N GLU A 36 21.46 -9.52 1.75
CA GLU A 36 21.80 -9.67 0.33
C GLU A 36 21.87 -11.14 -0.08
N ASP A 37 22.51 -11.96 0.72
CA ASP A 37 22.60 -13.41 0.47
C ASP A 37 21.22 -14.08 0.61
N VAL A 38 20.45 -13.70 1.64
CA VAL A 38 19.07 -14.16 1.78
C VAL A 38 18.24 -13.78 0.55
N PHE A 39 18.33 -12.54 0.10
CA PHE A 39 17.57 -12.06 -1.05
C PHE A 39 17.98 -12.76 -2.36
N SER A 40 19.24 -13.14 -2.51
CA SER A 40 19.72 -13.89 -3.69
C SER A 40 19.07 -15.27 -3.85
N ARG A 41 18.52 -15.84 -2.77
CA ARG A 41 17.86 -17.17 -2.72
C ARG A 41 16.34 -17.09 -2.72
N VAL A 42 15.78 -15.87 -2.76
CA VAL A 42 14.33 -15.65 -2.75
C VAL A 42 13.73 -16.07 -4.10
N LEU A 43 12.56 -16.72 -4.05
CA LEU A 43 11.77 -16.94 -5.24
C LEU A 43 11.20 -15.62 -5.72
N LEU A 44 11.76 -15.07 -6.81
CA LEU A 44 11.30 -13.80 -7.38
C LEU A 44 9.91 -13.95 -8.00
N ILE A 45 8.98 -13.07 -7.60
CA ILE A 45 7.67 -12.90 -8.23
C ILE A 45 7.77 -11.81 -9.30
N ASN A 46 8.60 -10.78 -9.04
CA ASN A 46 8.77 -9.66 -9.94
C ASN A 46 10.21 -9.14 -9.89
N ASP A 47 10.79 -8.88 -11.05
CA ASP A 47 12.18 -8.41 -11.21
C ASP A 47 12.22 -7.15 -12.09
N PHE A 48 11.70 -6.03 -11.55
CA PHE A 48 11.87 -4.73 -12.18
C PHE A 48 13.27 -4.17 -11.87
N ILE A 49 13.78 -3.32 -12.74
CA ILE A 49 15.13 -2.74 -12.64
C ILE A 49 15.42 -2.12 -11.27
N PHE A 50 14.43 -1.44 -10.68
CA PHE A 50 14.63 -0.69 -9.42
C PHE A 50 13.85 -1.23 -8.23
N VAL A 51 13.01 -2.23 -8.45
CA VAL A 51 12.20 -2.85 -7.39
C VAL A 51 12.06 -4.32 -7.70
N LYS A 52 12.58 -5.15 -6.81
CA LYS A 52 12.48 -6.60 -6.90
C LYS A 52 11.62 -7.13 -5.78
N VAL A 53 10.82 -8.12 -6.08
CA VAL A 53 9.85 -8.68 -5.15
C VAL A 53 9.94 -10.18 -5.17
N GLY A 54 9.89 -10.80 -3.98
CA GLY A 54 9.90 -12.24 -3.90
C GLY A 54 9.36 -12.79 -2.58
N VAL A 55 9.34 -14.12 -2.50
CA VAL A 55 8.89 -14.87 -1.33
C VAL A 55 10.07 -15.61 -0.72
N LEU A 56 10.28 -15.39 0.57
CA LEU A 56 11.18 -16.17 1.39
C LEU A 56 10.37 -17.21 2.17
N THR A 57 10.74 -18.48 2.06
CA THR A 57 10.21 -19.53 2.92
C THR A 57 11.19 -19.77 4.06
N LEU A 58 10.73 -19.62 5.30
CA LEU A 58 11.50 -19.90 6.50
C LEU A 58 11.64 -21.42 6.73
N PRO A 59 12.59 -21.87 7.57
CA PRO A 59 12.77 -23.30 7.88
C PRO A 59 11.53 -23.97 8.48
N ASP A 60 10.67 -23.22 9.17
CA ASP A 60 9.41 -23.68 9.75
C ASP A 60 8.23 -23.70 8.77
N GLY A 61 8.49 -23.39 7.49
CA GLY A 61 7.48 -23.36 6.43
C GLY A 61 6.70 -22.05 6.30
N ARG A 62 6.88 -21.10 7.22
CA ARG A 62 6.27 -19.77 7.08
C ARG A 62 6.82 -19.04 5.86
N LYS A 63 5.96 -18.31 5.18
CA LYS A 63 6.33 -17.48 4.04
C LYS A 63 6.37 -16.02 4.44
N LEU A 64 7.39 -15.32 3.96
CA LEU A 64 7.54 -13.88 4.10
C LEU A 64 7.61 -13.24 2.70
N PHE A 65 7.01 -12.07 2.57
CA PHE A 65 7.14 -11.26 1.38
C PHE A 65 8.33 -10.31 1.55
N ILE A 66 9.25 -10.30 0.59
CA ILE A 66 10.41 -9.41 0.60
C ILE A 66 10.39 -8.52 -0.63
N LYS A 67 10.55 -7.22 -0.41
CA LYS A 67 10.69 -6.22 -1.46
C LYS A 67 12.02 -5.51 -1.30
N LYS A 68 12.82 -5.51 -2.37
CA LYS A 68 14.10 -4.81 -2.45
C LYS A 68 13.96 -3.57 -3.32
N TYR A 69 14.48 -2.45 -2.83
CA TYR A 69 14.59 -1.20 -3.57
C TYR A 69 16.06 -0.99 -3.93
N GLU A 70 16.35 -0.96 -5.22
CA GLU A 70 17.68 -0.75 -5.72
C GLU A 70 18.07 0.73 -5.77
N LYS A 71 19.34 1.01 -5.64
CA LYS A 71 19.87 2.36 -5.91
C LYS A 71 19.70 2.70 -7.38
N ARG A 72 19.66 4.00 -7.64
CA ARG A 72 19.65 4.57 -9.00
C ARG A 72 20.91 5.43 -9.18
N ASP A 73 20.80 6.47 -10.01
CA ASP A 73 21.84 7.47 -10.22
C ASP A 73 22.23 8.21 -8.91
N PHE A 74 23.28 8.99 -9.03
CA PHE A 74 23.87 9.71 -7.90
C PHE A 74 22.89 10.73 -7.27
N PHE A 75 22.10 11.44 -8.07
CA PHE A 75 21.13 12.43 -7.56
C PHE A 75 20.01 11.76 -6.76
N TYR A 76 19.50 10.63 -7.24
CA TYR A 76 18.54 9.83 -6.50
C TYR A 76 19.08 9.37 -5.13
N ARG A 77 20.38 9.00 -5.07
CA ARG A 77 21.01 8.57 -3.81
C ARG A 77 21.15 9.72 -2.82
N LEU A 78 21.45 10.96 -3.32
CA LEU A 78 21.54 12.17 -2.51
C LEU A 78 20.18 12.59 -1.94
N GLU A 79 19.08 12.38 -2.66
CA GLU A 79 17.74 12.76 -2.22
C GLU A 79 17.41 12.18 -0.84
N PHE A 80 17.90 10.97 -0.54
CA PHE A 80 17.64 10.28 0.73
C PHE A 80 18.59 10.66 1.87
N ILE A 81 19.42 11.66 1.71
CA ILE A 81 20.08 12.29 2.84
C ILE A 81 19.06 13.08 3.67
N VAL A 82 18.12 13.76 3.01
CA VAL A 82 17.11 14.63 3.64
C VAL A 82 15.70 14.06 3.60
N ARG A 83 15.39 13.17 2.67
CA ARG A 83 14.06 12.58 2.50
C ARG A 83 14.02 11.15 3.04
N LYS A 84 12.84 10.75 3.51
CA LYS A 84 12.58 9.35 3.86
C LYS A 84 12.60 8.47 2.62
N THR A 85 13.25 7.33 2.72
CA THR A 85 13.26 6.27 1.69
C THR A 85 11.87 5.64 1.55
N ARG A 86 11.65 4.86 0.48
CA ARG A 86 10.41 4.10 0.30
C ARG A 86 10.17 3.12 1.45
N ALA A 87 11.22 2.44 1.93
CA ALA A 87 11.12 1.52 3.05
C ALA A 87 10.73 2.24 4.36
N GLU A 88 11.29 3.43 4.63
CA GLU A 88 10.89 4.23 5.79
C GLU A 88 9.46 4.75 5.68
N LYS A 89 9.02 5.15 4.48
CA LYS A 89 7.63 5.57 4.25
C LYS A 89 6.68 4.40 4.48
N PHE A 90 6.98 3.24 3.89
CA PHE A 90 6.20 2.02 4.07
C PHE A 90 6.10 1.66 5.56
N TRP A 91 7.23 1.66 6.28
CA TRP A 91 7.27 1.40 7.71
C TRP A 91 6.31 2.29 8.49
N HIS A 92 6.44 3.61 8.33
CA HIS A 92 5.60 4.56 9.06
C HIS A 92 4.12 4.44 8.71
N ALA A 93 3.79 4.28 7.43
CA ALA A 93 2.41 4.10 7.00
C ALA A 93 1.81 2.81 7.56
N SER A 94 2.55 1.69 7.51
CA SER A 94 2.11 0.40 8.06
C SER A 94 1.77 0.51 9.55
N LEU A 95 2.60 1.21 10.34
CA LEU A 95 2.33 1.40 11.76
C LEU A 95 1.03 2.16 12.03
N ILE A 96 0.81 3.25 11.30
CA ILE A 96 -0.42 4.05 11.44
C ILE A 96 -1.65 3.23 11.01
N LEU A 97 -1.54 2.43 9.96
CA LEU A 97 -2.64 1.55 9.53
C LEU A 97 -2.97 0.50 10.60
N GLU A 98 -1.96 -0.10 11.23
CA GLU A 98 -2.16 -1.05 12.33
C GLU A 98 -2.83 -0.40 13.55
N GLU A 99 -2.34 0.77 14.00
CA GLU A 99 -2.91 1.51 15.11
C GLU A 99 -4.40 1.86 14.90
N ASN A 100 -4.79 2.01 13.62
CA ASN A 100 -6.18 2.30 13.24
C ASN A 100 -6.97 1.05 12.80
N ASN A 101 -6.45 -0.16 13.05
CA ASN A 101 -7.07 -1.45 12.70
C ASN A 101 -7.42 -1.55 11.21
N ILE A 102 -6.60 -0.98 10.33
CA ILE A 102 -6.73 -1.05 8.88
C ILE A 102 -5.94 -2.23 8.37
N PHE A 103 -6.63 -3.17 7.70
CA PHE A 103 -6.02 -4.40 7.24
C PHE A 103 -5.05 -4.14 6.08
N HIS A 104 -3.81 -4.60 6.24
CA HIS A 104 -2.74 -4.55 5.25
C HIS A 104 -1.70 -5.62 5.61
N PRO A 105 -0.80 -6.04 4.69
CA PRO A 105 0.29 -6.96 5.02
C PRO A 105 1.16 -6.39 6.13
N ARG A 106 1.21 -7.06 7.28
CA ARG A 106 1.97 -6.60 8.46
C ARG A 106 3.45 -6.50 8.13
N ILE A 107 4.06 -5.38 8.49
CA ILE A 107 5.51 -5.21 8.34
C ILE A 107 6.26 -5.74 9.56
N TYR A 108 7.27 -6.57 9.32
CA TYR A 108 8.16 -7.08 10.36
C TYR A 108 9.45 -6.27 10.46
N VAL A 109 10.07 -5.98 9.31
CA VAL A 109 11.37 -5.32 9.25
C VAL A 109 11.44 -4.37 8.07
N ALA A 110 12.05 -3.20 8.27
CA ALA A 110 12.52 -2.34 7.20
C ALA A 110 14.02 -2.07 7.38
N ILE A 111 14.79 -2.28 6.33
CA ILE A 111 16.24 -2.08 6.31
C ILE A 111 16.57 -1.00 5.29
N VAL A 112 17.33 0.02 5.69
CA VAL A 112 17.86 1.04 4.80
C VAL A 112 19.38 0.96 4.82
N LYS A 113 19.99 0.69 3.68
CA LYS A 113 21.44 0.62 3.50
C LYS A 113 21.98 1.95 2.99
N LYS A 114 22.99 2.47 3.67
CA LYS A 114 23.69 3.69 3.30
C LYS A 114 25.20 3.48 3.35
N ASN A 115 25.93 4.06 2.39
CA ASN A 115 27.37 4.13 2.42
C ASN A 115 27.79 5.60 2.39
N ILE A 116 28.56 6.05 3.41
CA ILE A 116 28.95 7.45 3.60
C ILE A 116 27.71 8.39 3.48
N GLY A 117 26.58 7.98 4.09
CA GLY A 117 25.32 8.74 4.05
C GLY A 117 24.49 8.59 2.77
N LEU A 118 25.07 8.10 1.68
CA LEU A 118 24.37 7.90 0.40
C LEU A 118 23.54 6.61 0.42
N PHE A 119 22.34 6.67 -0.15
CA PHE A 119 21.46 5.50 -0.28
C PHE A 119 22.07 4.44 -1.21
N GLU A 120 22.16 3.21 -0.72
CA GLU A 120 22.64 2.05 -1.48
C GLU A 120 21.55 1.03 -1.80
N GLY A 121 20.47 1.04 -1.05
CA GLY A 121 19.34 0.15 -1.23
C GLY A 121 18.49 0.07 0.02
N ALA A 122 17.32 -0.54 -0.09
CA ALA A 122 16.49 -0.81 1.07
C ALA A 122 15.69 -2.11 0.88
N TYR A 123 15.25 -2.68 1.99
CA TYR A 123 14.40 -3.86 2.03
C TYR A 123 13.22 -3.63 2.95
N ILE A 124 12.10 -4.21 2.62
CA ILE A 124 10.99 -4.44 3.54
C ILE A 124 10.69 -5.92 3.58
N ILE A 125 10.33 -6.41 4.77
CA ILE A 125 9.89 -7.78 5.01
C ILE A 125 8.52 -7.68 5.65
N THR A 126 7.52 -8.28 5.01
CA THR A 126 6.14 -8.31 5.49
C THR A 126 5.64 -9.74 5.59
N GLU A 127 4.50 -9.92 6.23
CA GLU A 127 3.80 -11.19 6.16
C GLU A 127 3.43 -11.52 4.72
N TRP A 128 3.34 -12.82 4.44
CA TRP A 128 2.75 -13.35 3.23
C TRP A 128 1.26 -13.54 3.44
N VAL A 129 0.45 -12.68 2.86
CA VAL A 129 -1.01 -12.83 2.91
C VAL A 129 -1.43 -13.91 1.93
N GLN A 130 -2.13 -14.93 2.43
CA GLN A 130 -2.63 -16.05 1.62
C GLN A 130 -4.06 -15.78 1.14
N ASN A 131 -4.48 -16.54 0.11
CA ASN A 131 -5.85 -16.54 -0.38
C ASN A 131 -6.38 -15.15 -0.77
N ILE A 132 -5.54 -14.39 -1.47
CA ILE A 132 -5.88 -13.04 -1.92
C ILE A 132 -6.76 -13.13 -3.16
N PHE A 133 -7.93 -12.49 -3.10
CA PHE A 133 -8.86 -12.34 -4.22
C PHE A 133 -8.62 -11.00 -4.95
N SER A 134 -7.42 -10.80 -5.51
CA SER A 134 -7.15 -9.60 -6.32
C SER A 134 -7.41 -9.81 -7.82
N PRO A 135 -7.12 -10.98 -8.42
CA PRO A 135 -7.39 -11.22 -9.85
C PRO A 135 -8.87 -11.40 -10.18
N ASP A 136 -9.68 -11.88 -9.22
CA ASP A 136 -11.10 -12.18 -9.42
C ASP A 136 -12.06 -11.05 -8.99
N ILE A 137 -11.55 -9.86 -8.74
CA ILE A 137 -12.39 -8.66 -8.54
C ILE A 137 -13.41 -8.54 -9.68
N SER A 138 -13.03 -8.88 -10.91
CA SER A 138 -13.95 -8.91 -12.05
C SER A 138 -15.14 -9.85 -11.82
N SER A 139 -14.91 -11.08 -11.38
CA SER A 139 -15.99 -12.04 -11.15
C SER A 139 -16.88 -11.65 -9.98
N TYR A 140 -16.31 -11.03 -8.94
CA TYR A 140 -17.04 -10.55 -7.78
C TYR A 140 -17.88 -9.31 -8.10
N LEU A 141 -17.34 -8.36 -8.86
CA LEU A 141 -18.01 -7.11 -9.20
C LEU A 141 -19.13 -7.28 -10.22
N PHE A 142 -19.09 -8.31 -11.09
CA PHE A 142 -20.04 -8.39 -12.23
C PHE A 142 -21.11 -9.48 -12.10
N LYS A 143 -20.97 -10.40 -11.15
CA LYS A 143 -22.02 -11.42 -10.98
C LYS A 143 -23.32 -10.90 -10.37
N ASP A 144 -23.24 -9.72 -9.71
CA ASP A 144 -24.40 -9.17 -9.00
C ASP A 144 -24.19 -7.66 -8.79
N VAL A 145 -25.11 -6.84 -9.30
CA VAL A 145 -25.07 -5.38 -9.18
C VAL A 145 -25.03 -4.94 -7.72
N SER A 146 -25.76 -5.64 -6.83
CA SER A 146 -25.79 -5.31 -5.40
C SER A 146 -24.43 -5.55 -4.75
N LYS A 147 -23.71 -6.60 -5.15
CA LYS A 147 -22.35 -6.88 -4.69
C LYS A 147 -21.34 -5.87 -5.19
N SER A 148 -21.48 -5.45 -6.45
CA SER A 148 -20.65 -4.37 -7.02
C SER A 148 -20.80 -3.07 -6.24
N GLU A 149 -22.03 -2.73 -5.87
CA GLU A 149 -22.32 -1.53 -5.06
C GLU A 149 -21.78 -1.64 -3.64
N SER A 150 -21.96 -2.80 -3.00
CA SER A 150 -21.39 -3.06 -1.67
C SER A 150 -19.87 -2.96 -1.69
N PHE A 151 -19.22 -3.60 -2.67
CA PHE A 151 -17.78 -3.56 -2.80
C PHE A 151 -17.23 -2.13 -3.03
N CYS A 152 -17.89 -1.34 -3.89
CA CYS A 152 -17.53 0.06 -4.09
C CYS A 152 -17.61 0.85 -2.78
N ARG A 153 -18.69 0.66 -2.01
CA ARG A 153 -18.86 1.29 -0.69
C ARG A 153 -17.76 0.87 0.27
N ASP A 154 -17.42 -0.41 0.33
CA ASP A 154 -16.40 -0.94 1.22
C ASP A 154 -15.01 -0.40 0.89
N VAL A 155 -14.65 -0.33 -0.40
CA VAL A 155 -13.38 0.22 -0.87
C VAL A 155 -13.26 1.72 -0.57
N VAL A 156 -14.32 2.50 -0.85
CA VAL A 156 -14.34 3.94 -0.51
C VAL A 156 -14.30 4.11 1.01
N GLY A 157 -15.04 3.29 1.76
CA GLY A 157 -15.03 3.32 3.21
C GLY A 157 -13.65 2.99 3.80
N LEU A 158 -12.92 2.03 3.21
CA LEU A 158 -11.54 1.75 3.62
C LEU A 158 -10.61 2.93 3.31
N LEU A 159 -10.74 3.56 2.13
CA LEU A 159 -9.97 4.76 1.80
C LEU A 159 -10.29 5.94 2.76
N CYS A 160 -11.55 6.09 3.17
CA CYS A 160 -11.93 7.08 4.19
C CYS A 160 -11.20 6.84 5.51
N LYS A 161 -11.14 5.59 5.99
CA LYS A 161 -10.40 5.21 7.21
C LYS A 161 -8.90 5.54 7.08
N ILE A 162 -8.29 5.21 5.95
CA ILE A 162 -6.88 5.52 5.64
C ILE A 162 -6.64 7.04 5.69
N HIS A 163 -7.52 7.81 5.07
CA HIS A 163 -7.44 9.27 5.03
C HIS A 163 -7.69 9.92 6.41
N ASN A 164 -8.61 9.37 7.21
CA ASN A 164 -8.88 9.84 8.57
C ASN A 164 -7.71 9.52 9.51
N ALA A 165 -6.96 8.45 9.25
CA ALA A 165 -5.70 8.14 9.92
C ALA A 165 -4.51 9.02 9.46
N GLY A 166 -4.75 10.02 8.59
CA GLY A 166 -3.71 10.93 8.10
C GLY A 166 -2.83 10.35 6.99
N VAL A 167 -3.15 9.19 6.42
CA VAL A 167 -2.31 8.53 5.42
C VAL A 167 -2.75 8.90 4.00
N PHE A 168 -1.84 9.46 3.22
CA PHE A 168 -1.93 9.58 1.77
C PHE A 168 -1.30 8.34 1.14
N HIS A 169 -2.07 7.52 0.45
CA HIS A 169 -1.57 6.28 -0.15
C HIS A 169 -0.70 6.54 -1.40
N SER A 170 -1.02 7.56 -2.16
CA SER A 170 -0.37 8.00 -3.41
C SER A 170 -0.57 7.12 -4.64
N ASP A 171 -1.02 5.87 -4.47
CA ASP A 171 -1.37 4.92 -5.55
C ASP A 171 -2.67 4.15 -5.22
N ALA A 172 -3.69 4.83 -4.71
CA ALA A 172 -4.98 4.25 -4.35
C ALA A 172 -5.79 3.88 -5.60
N LYS A 173 -5.35 2.86 -6.32
CA LYS A 173 -6.09 2.26 -7.46
C LYS A 173 -6.79 0.99 -7.01
N LEU A 174 -7.86 0.60 -7.71
CA LEU A 174 -8.67 -0.58 -7.38
C LEU A 174 -7.84 -1.85 -7.15
N TYR A 175 -6.82 -2.08 -7.98
CA TYR A 175 -5.94 -3.25 -7.87
C TYR A 175 -5.01 -3.27 -6.65
N ASN A 176 -4.95 -2.19 -5.87
CA ASN A 176 -4.23 -2.14 -4.60
C ASN A 176 -5.12 -2.45 -3.40
N PHE A 177 -6.41 -2.71 -3.63
CA PHE A 177 -7.31 -3.25 -2.63
C PHE A 177 -7.44 -4.75 -2.83
N PHE A 178 -7.48 -5.51 -1.75
CA PHE A 178 -7.59 -6.96 -1.80
C PHE A 178 -8.55 -7.48 -0.72
N MET A 179 -9.12 -8.64 -0.97
CA MET A 179 -9.87 -9.37 0.04
C MET A 179 -9.10 -10.61 0.44
N SER A 180 -9.13 -10.93 1.72
CA SER A 180 -8.52 -12.13 2.27
C SER A 180 -9.37 -12.63 3.44
N PRO A 181 -9.55 -13.93 3.63
CA PRO A 181 -10.23 -14.46 4.80
C PRO A 181 -9.41 -14.15 6.06
N ASP A 182 -10.09 -13.74 7.12
CA ASP A 182 -9.51 -13.66 8.46
C ASP A 182 -9.45 -15.05 9.13
N SER A 183 -9.03 -15.08 10.40
CA SER A 183 -8.95 -16.33 11.18
C SER A 183 -10.28 -17.08 11.30
N ASP A 184 -11.39 -16.37 11.18
CA ASP A 184 -12.75 -16.91 11.31
C ASP A 184 -13.36 -17.23 9.92
N GLY A 185 -12.58 -17.11 8.85
CA GLY A 185 -12.99 -17.34 7.48
C GLY A 185 -13.86 -16.24 6.88
N LYS A 186 -14.01 -15.08 7.55
CA LYS A 186 -14.71 -13.92 7.01
C LYS A 186 -13.82 -13.14 6.08
N GLU A 187 -14.36 -12.75 4.94
CA GLU A 187 -13.64 -11.89 3.99
C GLU A 187 -13.39 -10.51 4.60
N LYS A 188 -12.13 -10.09 4.60
CA LYS A 188 -11.68 -8.81 5.08
C LYS A 188 -11.02 -8.03 3.96
N LEU A 189 -11.50 -6.80 3.75
CA LEU A 189 -10.91 -5.90 2.76
C LEU A 189 -9.65 -5.25 3.32
N GLY A 190 -8.59 -5.28 2.54
CA GLY A 190 -7.29 -4.70 2.87
C GLY A 190 -6.70 -3.87 1.74
N ILE A 191 -5.56 -3.25 2.03
CA ILE A 191 -4.79 -2.46 1.08
C ILE A 191 -3.31 -2.84 1.12
N TRP A 192 -2.65 -2.85 -0.03
CA TRP A 192 -1.20 -3.07 -0.15
C TRP A 192 -0.49 -1.96 -0.89
N ASP A 193 0.84 -2.13 -1.11
CA ASP A 193 1.71 -1.23 -1.87
C ASP A 193 1.84 0.19 -1.28
N LEU A 194 2.25 0.24 0.00
CA LEU A 194 2.46 1.49 0.74
C LEU A 194 3.75 2.25 0.37
N ASP A 195 4.42 1.89 -0.74
CA ASP A 195 5.74 2.41 -1.15
C ASP A 195 5.80 3.94 -1.29
N GLY A 196 4.71 4.51 -1.75
CA GLY A 196 4.54 5.95 -1.95
C GLY A 196 3.82 6.65 -0.81
N ALA A 197 3.37 5.90 0.21
CA ALA A 197 2.54 6.44 1.27
C ALA A 197 3.26 7.52 2.08
N ILE A 198 2.52 8.54 2.48
CA ILE A 198 3.02 9.64 3.30
C ILE A 198 2.03 9.87 4.44
N VAL A 199 2.55 9.90 5.66
CA VAL A 199 1.77 10.18 6.86
C VAL A 199 1.81 11.67 7.14
N TYR A 200 0.65 12.25 7.45
CA TYR A 200 0.42 13.63 7.84
C TYR A 200 -0.32 13.68 9.17
N ASP A 201 -0.07 14.67 9.99
CA ASP A 201 -0.87 14.94 11.19
C ASP A 201 -2.32 15.26 10.80
N VAL A 202 -2.50 16.07 9.76
CA VAL A 202 -3.77 16.32 9.10
C VAL A 202 -3.59 16.17 7.60
N LEU A 203 -4.30 15.22 7.00
CA LEU A 203 -4.17 14.94 5.58
C LEU A 203 -4.72 16.11 4.74
N PRO A 204 -3.86 16.78 3.92
CA PRO A 204 -4.29 17.88 3.07
C PRO A 204 -5.37 17.45 2.07
N GLU A 205 -6.36 18.31 1.84
CA GLU A 205 -7.50 18.04 0.95
C GLU A 205 -7.06 17.66 -0.46
N ILE A 206 -6.05 18.34 -1.01
CA ILE A 206 -5.53 18.01 -2.35
C ILE A 206 -4.95 16.58 -2.42
N LYS A 207 -4.48 15.99 -1.32
CA LYS A 207 -4.02 14.61 -1.27
C LYS A 207 -5.20 13.65 -1.28
N ARG A 208 -6.29 14.01 -0.59
CA ARG A 208 -7.55 13.28 -0.62
C ARG A 208 -8.11 13.20 -2.04
N TYR A 209 -8.15 14.32 -2.75
CA TYR A 209 -8.54 14.36 -4.16
C TYR A 209 -7.66 13.47 -5.05
N LYS A 210 -6.34 13.44 -4.82
CA LYS A 210 -5.43 12.64 -5.63
C LYS A 210 -5.67 11.14 -5.48
N ASP A 211 -5.85 10.65 -4.26
CA ASP A 211 -6.12 9.24 -4.04
C ASP A 211 -7.53 8.86 -4.49
N LEU A 212 -8.53 9.67 -4.13
CA LEU A 212 -9.92 9.42 -4.53
C LEU A 212 -10.09 9.47 -6.04
N GLY A 213 -9.47 10.46 -6.72
CA GLY A 213 -9.51 10.57 -8.18
C GLY A 213 -8.81 9.41 -8.89
N ARG A 214 -7.73 8.88 -8.31
CA ARG A 214 -7.07 7.68 -8.83
C ARG A 214 -7.93 6.43 -8.66
N LEU A 215 -8.58 6.30 -7.50
CA LEU A 215 -9.51 5.21 -7.24
C LEU A 215 -10.70 5.28 -8.20
N THR A 216 -11.33 6.45 -8.32
CA THR A 216 -12.45 6.69 -9.25
C THR A 216 -12.06 6.32 -10.67
N ALA A 217 -10.91 6.81 -11.16
CA ALA A 217 -10.42 6.48 -12.50
C ALA A 217 -10.20 4.97 -12.69
N SER A 218 -9.70 4.27 -11.68
CA SER A 218 -9.46 2.83 -11.79
C SER A 218 -10.76 2.01 -11.79
N PHE A 219 -11.82 2.46 -11.13
CA PHE A 219 -13.15 1.88 -11.26
C PHE A 219 -13.75 2.14 -12.66
N ILE A 220 -13.65 3.39 -13.17
CA ILE A 220 -14.14 3.73 -14.51
C ILE A 220 -13.41 2.91 -15.58
N GLU A 221 -12.07 2.82 -15.50
CA GLU A 221 -11.28 1.95 -16.38
C GLU A 221 -11.76 0.51 -16.35
N PHE A 222 -12.05 0.00 -15.15
CA PHE A 222 -12.53 -1.35 -14.97
C PHE A 222 -13.93 -1.56 -15.61
N TYR A 223 -14.87 -0.62 -15.44
CA TYR A 223 -16.20 -0.68 -16.05
C TYR A 223 -16.12 -0.61 -17.58
N ILE A 224 -15.29 0.27 -18.13
CA ILE A 224 -15.08 0.39 -19.59
C ILE A 224 -14.54 -0.93 -20.16
N LYS A 225 -13.51 -1.52 -19.55
CA LYS A 225 -12.90 -2.78 -20.00
C LYS A 225 -13.84 -3.97 -19.98
N ASN A 226 -14.85 -3.92 -19.14
CA ASN A 226 -15.83 -5.00 -18.98
C ASN A 226 -17.21 -4.64 -19.59
N GLU A 227 -17.26 -3.60 -20.44
CA GLU A 227 -18.44 -3.18 -21.19
C GLU A 227 -19.66 -2.90 -20.30
N VAL A 228 -19.43 -2.46 -19.06
CA VAL A 228 -20.50 -2.09 -18.14
C VAL A 228 -20.98 -0.68 -18.46
N ASN A 229 -22.26 -0.58 -18.79
CA ASN A 229 -22.89 0.73 -19.01
C ASN A 229 -22.98 1.49 -17.67
N MET A 230 -22.31 2.64 -17.61
CA MET A 230 -22.25 3.48 -16.42
C MET A 230 -22.17 4.94 -16.84
N ASP A 231 -23.06 5.77 -16.30
CA ASP A 231 -22.87 7.22 -16.39
C ASP A 231 -21.73 7.65 -15.48
N LYS A 232 -20.77 8.34 -16.06
CA LYS A 232 -19.55 8.74 -15.35
C LYS A 232 -19.81 9.79 -14.28
N ASN A 233 -20.70 10.75 -14.55
CA ASN A 233 -21.02 11.82 -13.59
C ASN A 233 -21.79 11.25 -12.40
N ASP A 234 -22.77 10.40 -12.65
CA ASP A 234 -23.53 9.69 -11.62
C ASP A 234 -22.59 8.84 -10.74
N PHE A 235 -21.60 8.21 -11.35
CA PHE A 235 -20.60 7.42 -10.59
C PHE A 235 -19.70 8.33 -9.73
N ILE A 236 -19.25 9.47 -10.24
CA ILE A 236 -18.46 10.43 -9.48
C ILE A 236 -19.27 10.98 -8.30
N ASP A 237 -20.54 11.31 -8.51
CA ASP A 237 -21.45 11.78 -7.46
C ASP A 237 -21.65 10.73 -6.38
N LYS A 238 -21.79 9.44 -6.76
CA LYS A 238 -21.85 8.32 -5.84
C LYS A 238 -20.57 8.20 -5.00
N ILE A 239 -19.39 8.31 -5.62
CA ILE A 239 -18.10 8.28 -4.91
C ILE A 239 -18.00 9.42 -3.90
N LEU A 240 -18.37 10.64 -4.30
CA LEU A 240 -18.38 11.82 -3.44
C LEU A 240 -19.34 11.67 -2.26
N PHE A 241 -20.53 11.13 -2.50
CA PHE A 241 -21.51 10.84 -1.45
C PHE A 241 -20.95 9.86 -0.43
N LEU A 242 -20.40 8.72 -0.88
CA LEU A 242 -19.78 7.71 -0.01
C LEU A 242 -18.58 8.28 0.78
N TYR A 243 -17.77 9.11 0.13
CA TYR A 243 -16.62 9.73 0.77
C TYR A 243 -17.03 10.77 1.82
N LYS A 244 -18.06 11.57 1.55
CA LYS A 244 -18.64 12.51 2.51
C LYS A 244 -19.20 11.77 3.73
N ASP A 245 -19.91 10.68 3.52
CA ASP A 245 -20.48 9.86 4.60
C ASP A 245 -19.37 9.33 5.54
N GLY A 246 -18.25 8.86 4.97
CA GLY A 246 -17.13 8.29 5.73
C GLY A 246 -16.17 9.29 6.36
N THR A 247 -16.15 10.57 5.89
CA THR A 247 -15.17 11.58 6.34
C THR A 247 -15.79 12.87 6.88
N GLY A 248 -17.07 13.12 6.59
CA GLY A 248 -17.73 14.41 6.84
C GLY A 248 -17.33 15.52 5.85
N LEU A 249 -16.41 15.27 4.92
CA LEU A 249 -15.87 16.29 4.01
C LEU A 249 -16.68 16.37 2.72
N ASN A 250 -17.03 17.57 2.31
CA ASN A 250 -17.74 17.83 1.06
C ASN A 250 -16.76 18.23 -0.03
N LEU A 251 -16.30 17.26 -0.83
CA LEU A 251 -15.38 17.49 -1.94
C LEU A 251 -16.12 17.97 -3.19
N ASN A 252 -15.42 18.74 -4.04
CA ASN A 252 -15.98 19.31 -5.26
C ASN A 252 -15.94 18.31 -6.42
N HIS A 253 -17.08 18.16 -7.14
CA HIS A 253 -17.26 17.27 -8.26
C HIS A 253 -16.28 17.56 -9.41
N ASP A 254 -16.17 18.84 -9.84
CA ASP A 254 -15.35 19.20 -11.01
C ASP A 254 -13.87 18.94 -10.77
N ILE A 255 -13.40 19.16 -9.54
CA ILE A 255 -12.01 18.86 -9.17
C ILE A 255 -11.76 17.35 -9.24
N LEU A 256 -12.67 16.53 -8.68
CA LEU A 256 -12.54 15.08 -8.72
C LEU A 256 -12.59 14.55 -10.15
N ASN A 257 -13.54 15.04 -10.96
CA ASN A 257 -13.68 14.68 -12.37
C ASN A 257 -12.40 15.02 -13.15
N LYS A 258 -11.87 16.25 -12.99
CA LYS A 258 -10.62 16.67 -13.65
C LYS A 258 -9.44 15.76 -13.29
N ILE A 259 -9.29 15.38 -12.04
CA ILE A 259 -8.20 14.51 -11.59
C ILE A 259 -8.40 13.09 -12.14
N SER A 260 -9.61 12.56 -12.10
CA SER A 260 -9.93 11.22 -12.62
C SER A 260 -9.68 11.15 -14.13
N ASN A 261 -10.12 12.17 -14.90
CA ASN A 261 -9.88 12.25 -16.34
C ASN A 261 -8.39 12.23 -16.69
N LYS A 262 -7.58 13.01 -15.96
CA LYS A 262 -6.13 13.01 -16.16
C LYS A 262 -5.49 11.63 -15.96
N HIS A 263 -6.03 10.79 -15.09
CA HIS A 263 -5.55 9.41 -14.90
C HIS A 263 -6.02 8.50 -16.03
N LEU A 264 -7.25 8.66 -16.52
CA LEU A 264 -7.81 7.91 -17.65
C LEU A 264 -7.07 8.21 -18.95
N GLU A 265 -6.86 9.50 -19.26
CA GLU A 265 -6.12 9.97 -20.45
C GLU A 265 -4.71 9.36 -20.53
N ARG A 266 -3.98 9.32 -19.39
CA ARG A 266 -2.64 8.71 -19.32
C ARG A 266 -2.62 7.22 -19.66
N LYS A 267 -3.77 6.57 -19.61
CA LYS A 267 -3.95 5.15 -19.91
C LYS A 267 -4.65 4.92 -21.25
N GLY A 268 -4.96 6.00 -21.99
CA GLY A 268 -5.63 5.94 -23.30
C GLY A 268 -7.15 5.72 -23.21
N PHE A 269 -7.77 6.00 -22.07
CA PHE A 269 -9.22 6.04 -21.92
C PHE A 269 -9.68 7.49 -21.98
N THR A 270 -10.29 7.88 -23.11
CA THR A 270 -10.87 9.22 -23.33
C THR A 270 -12.39 9.15 -23.40
#